data_f3d71af12577ef7439772c31f4e987bc
#
_entry.id   f3d71af12577ef7439772c31f4e987bc
#
_cell.length_a   1.000
_cell.length_b   1.000
_cell.length_c   1.000
_cell.angle_alpha   90.00
_cell.angle_beta   90.00
_cell.angle_gamma   90.00
#
_symmetry.space_group_name_H-M   'P 1'
#
loop_
_entity.id
_entity.type
_entity.pdbx_description
1 polymer ?
#
loop_
_entity_poly.entity_id
_entity_poly.type
_entity_poly.pdbx_seq_one_letter_code
_entity_poly.pdbx_strand_id
1 'polypeptide(L)'
;RDLIVTGVQTCALPILFGFIAAFAIGVPIAKIGLKKGLGKSKTKINDAVERGYFVPEEQRESIGKSTTHSANVESIAIHFALMGICYLIALGLAKIISFVPLLGPTFAAMLFFWGMMAAYIVKAVMRKFNCEYLINNVFQARITGFLSDYLVVCAFMAIQVGMIGKWIIPIIVVSVVDAVLTAVICLYFSARFGSDHDFERFLGLYGTSTGTTPSGVSLLRMVDPRLQTPTGGELGMMNMGMMFSTATMIFITLAGLKTLTLPVACIGMALSVIVYL
;
A
#
# COMPACT_ATOMS: atom_id res chain seq x y z
N ARG A 1 1.43 -26.60 11.93
CA ARG A 1 1.92 -26.23 10.57
C ARG A 1 0.76 -25.97 9.63
N ASP A 2 -0.26 -26.85 9.61
CA ASP A 2 -1.41 -26.73 8.69
C ASP A 2 -2.33 -25.55 8.98
N LEU A 3 -2.44 -25.13 10.24
CA LEU A 3 -3.27 -23.98 10.64
C LEU A 3 -2.68 -22.63 10.16
N ILE A 4 -1.35 -22.50 10.11
CA ILE A 4 -0.67 -21.29 9.61
C ILE A 4 -0.81 -21.23 8.09
N VAL A 5 -0.64 -22.36 7.41
CA VAL A 5 -0.75 -22.45 5.95
C VAL A 5 -2.18 -22.17 5.49
N THR A 6 -3.19 -22.72 6.16
CA THR A 6 -4.61 -22.45 5.85
C THR A 6 -5.00 -21.00 6.17
N GLY A 7 -4.48 -20.40 7.23
CA GLY A 7 -4.72 -19.00 7.57
C GLY A 7 -4.19 -18.03 6.52
N VAL A 8 -2.96 -18.23 6.07
CA VAL A 8 -2.34 -17.40 5.01
C VAL A 8 -3.09 -17.55 3.69
N GLN A 9 -3.52 -18.75 3.35
CA GLN A 9 -4.27 -19.01 2.11
C GLN A 9 -5.67 -18.38 2.12
N THR A 10 -6.34 -18.40 3.27
CA THR A 10 -7.67 -17.79 3.40
C THR A 10 -7.62 -16.27 3.27
N CYS A 11 -6.52 -15.64 3.67
CA CYS A 11 -6.32 -14.20 3.50
C CYS A 11 -5.89 -13.80 2.08
N ALA A 12 -5.26 -14.68 1.32
CA ALA A 12 -4.77 -14.35 -0.03
C ALA A 12 -5.91 -14.11 -1.04
N LEU A 13 -7.02 -14.84 -0.93
CA LEU A 13 -8.17 -14.70 -1.82
C LEU A 13 -8.86 -13.32 -1.74
N PRO A 14 -9.24 -12.80 -0.55
CA PRO A 14 -9.79 -11.44 -0.45
C PRO A 14 -8.84 -10.37 -0.98
N ILE A 15 -7.53 -10.51 -0.76
CA ILE A 15 -6.51 -9.59 -1.29
C ILE A 15 -6.53 -9.58 -2.82
N LEU A 16 -6.61 -10.76 -3.45
CA LEU A 16 -6.72 -10.88 -4.91
C LEU A 16 -7.93 -10.12 -5.44
N PHE A 17 -9.12 -10.39 -4.89
CA PHE A 17 -10.34 -9.71 -5.31
C PHE A 17 -10.28 -8.21 -5.03
N GLY A 18 -9.64 -7.80 -3.94
CA GLY A 18 -9.37 -6.39 -3.65
C GLY A 18 -8.52 -5.72 -4.74
N PHE A 19 -7.45 -6.35 -5.20
CA PHE A 19 -6.64 -5.85 -6.32
C PHE A 19 -7.45 -5.79 -7.62
N ILE A 20 -8.20 -6.83 -7.94
CA ILE A 20 -9.06 -6.85 -9.13
C ILE A 20 -10.08 -5.71 -9.05
N ALA A 21 -10.75 -5.54 -7.92
CA ALA A 21 -11.72 -4.48 -7.71
C ALA A 21 -11.08 -3.08 -7.80
N ALA A 22 -9.89 -2.88 -7.20
CA ALA A 22 -9.16 -1.62 -7.28
C ALA A 22 -8.94 -1.18 -8.73
N PHE A 23 -8.48 -2.08 -9.58
CA PHE A 23 -8.21 -1.76 -10.98
C PHE A 23 -9.44 -1.85 -11.88
N ALA A 24 -10.32 -2.83 -11.70
CA ALA A 24 -11.52 -2.98 -12.53
C ALA A 24 -12.50 -1.80 -12.40
N ILE A 25 -12.57 -1.19 -11.23
CA ILE A 25 -13.42 -0.03 -10.95
C ILE A 25 -12.60 1.26 -11.02
N GLY A 26 -11.41 1.29 -10.43
CA GLY A 26 -10.57 2.48 -10.34
C GLY A 26 -10.08 2.98 -11.69
N VAL A 27 -9.66 2.10 -12.60
CA VAL A 27 -9.16 2.50 -13.93
C VAL A 27 -10.27 3.14 -14.80
N PRO A 28 -11.48 2.56 -14.92
CA PRO A 28 -12.59 3.24 -15.63
C PRO A 28 -12.94 4.60 -15.01
N ILE A 29 -12.99 4.71 -13.67
CA ILE A 29 -13.28 5.98 -13.01
C ILE A 29 -12.18 7.00 -13.30
N ALA A 30 -10.91 6.61 -13.23
CA ALA A 30 -9.79 7.48 -13.58
C ALA A 30 -9.89 8.00 -15.02
N LYS A 31 -10.18 7.11 -15.97
CA LYS A 31 -10.37 7.50 -17.39
C LYS A 31 -11.56 8.46 -17.58
N ILE A 32 -12.69 8.19 -16.92
CA ILE A 32 -13.87 9.06 -16.99
C ILE A 32 -13.56 10.43 -16.37
N GLY A 33 -12.89 10.45 -15.22
CA GLY A 33 -12.49 11.68 -14.55
C GLY A 33 -11.53 12.53 -15.38
N LEU A 34 -10.54 11.90 -16.01
CA LEU A 34 -9.62 12.59 -16.91
C LEU A 34 -10.37 13.19 -18.14
N LYS A 35 -11.31 12.43 -18.73
CA LYS A 35 -12.15 12.94 -19.84
C LYS A 35 -13.02 14.13 -19.41
N LYS A 36 -13.50 14.13 -18.17
CA LYS A 36 -14.30 15.23 -17.60
C LYS A 36 -13.45 16.39 -17.07
N GLY A 37 -12.11 16.28 -17.12
CA GLY A 37 -11.20 17.33 -16.62
C GLY A 37 -11.21 17.48 -15.10
N LEU A 38 -11.57 16.43 -14.34
CA LEU A 38 -11.64 16.46 -12.89
C LEU A 38 -10.24 16.43 -12.24
N GLY A 39 -9.24 15.87 -12.93
CA GLY A 39 -7.87 15.89 -12.45
C GLY A 39 -7.24 17.27 -12.62
N LYS A 40 -6.67 17.83 -11.56
CA LYS A 40 -5.99 19.13 -11.60
C LYS A 40 -4.55 19.06 -12.07
N SER A 41 -3.95 17.87 -12.05
CA SER A 41 -2.69 17.66 -12.75
C SER A 41 -2.91 17.94 -14.24
N LYS A 42 -2.25 18.98 -14.77
CA LYS A 42 -2.35 19.39 -16.19
C LYS A 42 -1.78 18.34 -17.16
N THR A 43 -1.70 17.11 -16.73
CA THR A 43 -1.22 16.01 -17.54
C THR A 43 -2.27 15.70 -18.58
N LYS A 44 -2.05 16.22 -19.80
CA LYS A 44 -2.81 15.78 -20.97
C LYS A 44 -2.53 14.30 -21.16
N ILE A 45 -3.58 13.53 -21.42
CA ILE A 45 -3.43 12.15 -21.88
C ILE A 45 -2.59 12.24 -23.15
N ASN A 46 -1.32 11.91 -23.04
CA ASN A 46 -0.41 11.85 -24.16
C ASN A 46 -0.45 10.41 -24.71
N ASP A 47 -0.24 10.24 -26.00
CA ASP A 47 -0.14 8.94 -26.67
C ASP A 47 0.78 7.96 -25.91
N ALA A 48 1.83 8.47 -25.26
CA ALA A 48 2.73 7.67 -24.44
C ALA A 48 2.07 7.06 -23.19
N VAL A 49 1.13 7.78 -22.56
CA VAL A 49 0.38 7.29 -21.38
C VAL A 49 -0.64 6.25 -21.82
N GLU A 50 -1.28 6.46 -22.98
CA GLU A 50 -2.28 5.52 -23.49
C GLU A 50 -1.65 4.22 -24.02
N ARG A 51 -0.48 4.32 -24.62
CA ARG A 51 0.29 3.16 -25.10
C ARG A 51 1.10 2.45 -24.00
N GLY A 52 1.41 3.15 -22.90
CA GLY A 52 2.19 2.63 -21.80
C GLY A 52 3.72 2.63 -22.03
N TYR A 53 4.21 3.24 -23.11
CA TYR A 53 5.63 3.34 -23.40
C TYR A 53 6.00 4.63 -24.16
N PHE A 54 7.24 5.09 -24.01
CA PHE A 54 7.76 6.27 -24.70
C PHE A 54 8.32 5.90 -26.08
N VAL A 55 7.73 6.44 -27.15
CA VAL A 55 8.19 6.18 -28.52
C VAL A 55 9.38 7.06 -28.91
N PRO A 56 9.37 8.39 -28.71
CA PRO A 56 10.54 9.21 -28.94
C PRO A 56 11.56 9.06 -27.81
N GLU A 57 12.83 8.90 -28.19
CA GLU A 57 13.93 8.77 -27.23
C GLU A 57 14.08 10.01 -26.33
N GLU A 58 13.78 11.17 -26.87
CA GLU A 58 13.82 12.47 -26.18
C GLU A 58 12.79 12.59 -25.04
N GLN A 59 11.73 11.80 -25.08
CA GLN A 59 10.69 11.77 -24.04
C GLN A 59 10.96 10.76 -22.92
N ARG A 60 12.02 9.95 -23.05
CA ARG A 60 12.36 8.96 -22.03
C ARG A 60 12.83 9.64 -20.75
N GLU A 61 12.16 9.32 -19.66
CA GLU A 61 12.54 9.84 -18.34
C GLU A 61 13.76 9.08 -17.79
N SER A 62 14.66 9.81 -17.12
CA SER A 62 15.78 9.19 -16.42
C SER A 62 15.29 8.31 -15.27
N ILE A 63 15.88 7.13 -15.12
CA ILE A 63 15.60 6.20 -14.01
C ILE A 63 16.09 6.76 -12.67
N GLY A 64 17.07 7.65 -12.70
CA GLY A 64 17.69 8.27 -11.53
C GLY A 64 19.16 8.63 -11.87
N LYS A 65 19.80 9.31 -10.93
CA LYS A 65 21.23 9.64 -11.03
C LYS A 65 22.02 8.73 -10.10
N SER A 66 23.19 8.28 -10.57
CA SER A 66 24.12 7.55 -9.71
C SER A 66 24.55 8.46 -8.54
N THR A 67 24.48 7.95 -7.34
CA THR A 67 24.89 8.63 -6.10
C THR A 67 26.32 8.25 -5.70
N THR A 68 26.86 7.21 -6.30
CA THR A 68 28.21 6.69 -6.08
C THR A 68 28.92 6.50 -7.40
N HIS A 69 30.26 6.56 -7.36
CA HIS A 69 31.07 6.30 -8.54
C HIS A 69 31.11 4.79 -8.81
N SER A 70 30.85 4.39 -10.05
CA SER A 70 30.80 2.97 -10.46
C SER A 70 32.12 2.19 -10.26
N ALA A 71 33.24 2.91 -10.10
CA ALA A 71 34.51 2.28 -9.73
C ALA A 71 34.55 1.72 -8.30
N ASN A 72 33.62 2.11 -7.43
CA ASN A 72 33.54 1.64 -6.05
C ASN A 72 32.35 0.68 -5.87
N VAL A 73 31.19 1.26 -5.54
CA VAL A 73 29.97 0.48 -5.29
C VAL A 73 28.86 1.04 -6.16
N GLU A 74 28.15 0.17 -6.83
CA GLU A 74 26.98 0.55 -7.63
C GLU A 74 25.88 1.18 -6.75
N SER A 75 25.29 2.27 -7.24
CA SER A 75 24.21 2.97 -6.54
C SER A 75 23.01 2.08 -6.26
N ILE A 76 22.72 1.12 -7.15
CA ILE A 76 21.69 0.09 -6.96
C ILE A 76 21.98 -0.73 -5.71
N ALA A 77 23.21 -1.22 -5.56
CA ALA A 77 23.60 -2.08 -4.45
C ALA A 77 23.46 -1.34 -3.12
N ILE A 78 23.80 -0.05 -3.06
CA ILE A 78 23.63 0.76 -1.83
C ILE A 78 22.17 0.89 -1.46
N HIS A 79 21.29 1.18 -2.40
CA HIS A 79 19.86 1.30 -2.12
C HIS A 79 19.26 -0.02 -1.63
N PHE A 80 19.63 -1.16 -2.23
CA PHE A 80 19.23 -2.47 -1.74
C PHE A 80 19.83 -2.79 -0.37
N ALA A 81 21.08 -2.43 -0.12
CA ALA A 81 21.72 -2.62 1.18
C ALA A 81 21.01 -1.82 2.28
N LEU A 82 20.64 -0.56 1.99
CA LEU A 82 19.85 0.27 2.93
C LEU A 82 18.48 -0.35 3.22
N MET A 83 17.80 -0.88 2.21
CA MET A 83 16.54 -1.61 2.40
C MET A 83 16.75 -2.87 3.24
N GLY A 84 17.83 -3.61 3.01
CA GLY A 84 18.23 -4.78 3.81
C GLY A 84 18.48 -4.41 5.27
N ILE A 85 19.18 -3.31 5.54
CA ILE A 85 19.40 -2.80 6.90
C ILE A 85 18.06 -2.44 7.56
N CYS A 86 17.17 -1.74 6.87
CA CYS A 86 15.83 -1.44 7.39
C CYS A 86 15.07 -2.73 7.73
N TYR A 87 15.15 -3.75 6.88
CA TYR A 87 14.50 -5.04 7.13
C TYR A 87 15.07 -5.76 8.36
N LEU A 88 16.40 -5.79 8.52
CA LEU A 88 17.04 -6.39 9.71
C LEU A 88 16.66 -5.68 11.00
N ILE A 89 16.62 -4.34 10.99
CA ILE A 89 16.16 -3.55 12.13
C ILE A 89 14.69 -3.85 12.43
N ALA A 90 13.84 -3.95 11.40
CA ALA A 90 12.43 -4.28 11.55
C ALA A 90 12.23 -5.66 12.19
N LEU A 91 13.01 -6.68 11.79
CA LEU A 91 13.00 -8.01 12.40
C LEU A 91 13.42 -7.95 13.86
N GLY A 92 14.45 -7.17 14.17
CA GLY A 92 14.91 -6.97 15.54
C GLY A 92 13.84 -6.35 16.44
N LEU A 93 13.18 -5.28 15.95
CA LEU A 93 12.08 -4.63 16.65
C LEU A 93 10.88 -5.56 16.84
N ALA A 94 10.49 -6.28 15.77
CA ALA A 94 9.41 -7.27 15.84
C ALA A 94 9.72 -8.38 16.86
N LYS A 95 10.97 -8.85 16.93
CA LYS A 95 11.39 -9.85 17.90
C LYS A 95 11.33 -9.32 19.34
N ILE A 96 11.74 -8.09 19.57
CA ILE A 96 11.64 -7.46 20.90
C ILE A 96 10.18 -7.38 21.34
N ILE A 97 9.29 -6.92 20.47
CA ILE A 97 7.88 -6.78 20.82
C ILE A 97 7.19 -8.14 21.01
N SER A 98 7.67 -9.21 20.37
CA SER A 98 7.09 -10.54 20.50
C SER A 98 7.16 -11.11 21.93
N PHE A 99 8.03 -10.56 22.78
CA PHE A 99 8.11 -10.93 24.20
C PHE A 99 6.96 -10.38 25.05
N VAL A 100 6.17 -9.44 24.52
CA VAL A 100 5.00 -8.92 25.24
C VAL A 100 3.91 -9.99 25.27
N PRO A 101 3.45 -10.42 26.46
CA PRO A 101 2.43 -11.44 26.55
C PRO A 101 1.12 -10.98 25.92
N LEU A 102 0.37 -11.90 25.33
CA LEU A 102 -0.96 -11.77 24.70
C LEU A 102 -0.92 -11.04 23.35
N LEU A 103 -0.34 -9.85 23.25
CA LEU A 103 -0.40 -9.00 22.06
C LEU A 103 0.90 -9.03 21.22
N GLY A 104 2.00 -9.43 21.82
CA GLY A 104 3.32 -9.44 21.20
C GLY A 104 3.39 -10.18 19.86
N PRO A 105 2.89 -11.42 19.74
CA PRO A 105 2.91 -12.16 18.48
C PRO A 105 2.12 -11.47 17.37
N THR A 106 0.97 -10.84 17.68
CA THR A 106 0.14 -10.10 16.72
C THR A 106 0.86 -8.86 16.22
N PHE A 107 1.45 -8.08 17.12
CA PHE A 107 2.23 -6.90 16.74
C PHE A 107 3.52 -7.26 16.00
N ALA A 108 4.21 -8.32 16.41
CA ALA A 108 5.40 -8.80 15.72
C ALA A 108 5.11 -9.23 14.27
N ALA A 109 3.91 -9.74 13.98
CA ALA A 109 3.49 -10.11 12.63
C ALA A 109 3.31 -8.91 11.69
N MET A 110 3.17 -7.68 12.22
CA MET A 110 3.01 -6.44 11.43
C MET A 110 4.36 -5.92 10.92
N LEU A 111 5.11 -6.73 10.19
CA LEU A 111 6.46 -6.38 9.71
C LEU A 111 6.52 -5.10 8.87
N PHE A 112 5.47 -4.79 8.09
CA PHE A 112 5.41 -3.55 7.32
C PHE A 112 5.52 -2.31 8.22
N PHE A 113 4.87 -2.35 9.38
CA PHE A 113 4.92 -1.27 10.36
C PHE A 113 6.34 -1.11 10.94
N TRP A 114 6.96 -2.21 11.36
CA TRP A 114 8.33 -2.19 11.86
C TRP A 114 9.33 -1.77 10.79
N GLY A 115 9.08 -2.14 9.53
CA GLY A 115 9.85 -1.68 8.37
C GLY A 115 9.79 -0.16 8.19
N MET A 116 8.62 0.44 8.34
CA MET A 116 8.44 1.88 8.28
C MET A 116 9.18 2.59 9.43
N MET A 117 9.04 2.09 10.67
CA MET A 117 9.77 2.62 11.83
C MET A 117 11.29 2.52 11.64
N ALA A 118 11.76 1.37 11.14
CA ALA A 118 13.18 1.18 10.83
C ALA A 118 13.68 2.17 9.78
N ALA A 119 12.90 2.44 8.73
CA ALA A 119 13.26 3.42 7.71
C ALA A 119 13.39 4.84 8.28
N TYR A 120 12.53 5.25 9.21
CA TYR A 120 12.67 6.53 9.91
C TYR A 120 13.95 6.58 10.78
N ILE A 121 14.25 5.49 11.50
CA ILE A 121 15.48 5.39 12.31
C ILE A 121 16.71 5.50 11.39
N VAL A 122 16.76 4.74 10.31
CA VAL A 122 17.88 4.78 9.35
C VAL A 122 18.02 6.18 8.74
N LYS A 123 16.92 6.81 8.33
CA LYS A 123 16.93 8.18 7.79
C LYS A 123 17.44 9.19 8.83
N ALA A 124 17.03 9.09 10.08
CA ALA A 124 17.50 9.95 11.15
C ALA A 124 19.01 9.77 11.42
N VAL A 125 19.48 8.53 11.40
CA VAL A 125 20.91 8.21 11.55
C VAL A 125 21.70 8.78 10.37
N MET A 126 21.25 8.57 9.14
CA MET A 126 21.91 9.10 7.94
C MET A 126 21.99 10.63 7.94
N ARG A 127 20.92 11.30 8.40
CA ARG A 127 20.91 12.75 8.58
C ARG A 127 21.95 13.20 9.60
N LYS A 128 22.05 12.52 10.74
CA LYS A 128 23.03 12.82 11.79
C LYS A 128 24.47 12.69 11.29
N PHE A 129 24.73 11.73 10.41
CA PHE A 129 26.06 11.48 9.82
C PHE A 129 26.28 12.23 8.49
N ASN A 130 25.32 13.08 8.07
CA ASN A 130 25.36 13.79 6.77
C ASN A 130 25.55 12.88 5.55
N CYS A 131 24.98 11.68 5.58
CA CYS A 131 25.07 10.67 4.51
C CYS A 131 23.82 10.63 3.62
N GLU A 132 22.91 11.62 3.73
CA GLU A 132 21.66 11.67 2.93
C GLU A 132 21.93 11.74 1.41
N TYR A 133 23.10 12.23 0.99
CA TYR A 133 23.50 12.31 -0.42
C TYR A 133 23.59 10.94 -1.11
N LEU A 134 23.69 9.85 -0.35
CA LEU A 134 23.73 8.50 -0.90
C LEU A 134 22.35 8.02 -1.41
N ILE A 135 21.27 8.70 -1.03
CA ILE A 135 19.91 8.32 -1.40
C ILE A 135 19.44 9.20 -2.56
N ASN A 136 19.09 8.56 -3.67
CA ASN A 136 18.36 9.21 -4.75
C ASN A 136 16.88 8.83 -4.66
N ASN A 137 16.02 9.81 -4.36
CA ASN A 137 14.58 9.58 -4.17
C ASN A 137 13.90 9.02 -5.42
N VAL A 138 14.31 9.45 -6.62
CA VAL A 138 13.75 8.95 -7.89
C VAL A 138 14.08 7.47 -8.06
N PHE A 139 15.33 7.12 -7.80
CA PHE A 139 15.81 5.75 -7.89
C PHE A 139 15.13 4.85 -6.84
N GLN A 140 15.02 5.35 -5.59
CA GLN A 140 14.31 4.64 -4.51
C GLN A 140 12.83 4.38 -4.89
N ALA A 141 12.14 5.36 -5.48
CA ALA A 141 10.77 5.20 -5.93
C ALA A 141 10.63 4.14 -7.05
N ARG A 142 11.63 4.05 -7.94
CA ARG A 142 11.64 3.01 -9.00
C ARG A 142 11.86 1.62 -8.43
N ILE A 143 12.79 1.45 -7.46
CA ILE A 143 12.99 0.17 -6.76
C ILE A 143 11.71 -0.24 -6.03
N THR A 144 11.08 0.69 -5.32
CA THR A 144 9.81 0.43 -4.61
C THR A 144 8.71 0.00 -5.58
N GLY A 145 8.60 0.66 -6.75
CA GLY A 145 7.66 0.27 -7.80
C GLY A 145 7.92 -1.16 -8.28
N PHE A 146 9.16 -1.48 -8.63
CA PHE A 146 9.56 -2.81 -9.06
C PHE A 146 9.23 -3.89 -8.01
N LEU A 147 9.60 -3.67 -6.75
CA LEU A 147 9.30 -4.62 -5.68
C LEU A 147 7.80 -4.77 -5.42
N SER A 148 7.03 -3.69 -5.57
CA SER A 148 5.58 -3.73 -5.44
C SER A 148 4.93 -4.56 -6.53
N ASP A 149 5.36 -4.41 -7.79
CA ASP A 149 4.87 -5.20 -8.91
C ASP A 149 5.19 -6.69 -8.72
N TYR A 150 6.42 -7.00 -8.28
CA TYR A 150 6.83 -8.37 -7.95
C TYR A 150 5.98 -8.97 -6.82
N LEU A 151 5.73 -8.20 -5.77
CA LEU A 151 4.90 -8.63 -4.65
C LEU A 151 3.48 -8.98 -5.10
N VAL A 152 2.89 -8.16 -5.99
CA VAL A 152 1.57 -8.43 -6.57
C VAL A 152 1.59 -9.74 -7.36
N VAL A 153 2.57 -9.94 -8.25
CA VAL A 153 2.69 -11.18 -9.03
C VAL A 153 2.87 -12.40 -8.12
N CYS A 154 3.75 -12.31 -7.11
CA CYS A 154 3.94 -13.41 -6.16
C CYS A 154 2.68 -13.71 -5.35
N ALA A 155 1.91 -12.69 -4.97
CA ALA A 155 0.63 -12.88 -4.28
C ALA A 155 -0.37 -13.63 -5.16
N PHE A 156 -0.46 -13.29 -6.44
CA PHE A 156 -1.30 -14.03 -7.40
C PHE A 156 -0.86 -15.48 -7.56
N MET A 157 0.44 -15.74 -7.67
CA MET A 157 0.99 -17.08 -7.83
C MET A 157 0.81 -17.96 -6.59
N ALA A 158 0.74 -17.35 -5.39
CA ALA A 158 0.54 -18.08 -4.13
C ALA A 158 -0.88 -18.62 -3.93
N ILE A 159 -1.83 -18.24 -4.80
CA ILE A 159 -3.23 -18.63 -4.67
C ILE A 159 -3.43 -20.07 -5.13
N GLN A 160 -3.93 -20.91 -4.23
CA GLN A 160 -4.31 -22.29 -4.56
C GLN A 160 -5.67 -22.33 -5.25
N VAL A 161 -5.66 -22.58 -6.56
CA VAL A 161 -6.86 -22.65 -7.41
C VAL A 161 -7.88 -23.68 -6.89
N GLY A 162 -7.42 -24.77 -6.27
CA GLY A 162 -8.30 -25.84 -5.75
C GLY A 162 -9.22 -25.41 -4.60
N MET A 163 -8.86 -24.37 -3.83
CA MET A 163 -9.70 -23.85 -2.76
C MET A 163 -10.76 -22.85 -3.24
N ILE A 164 -10.59 -22.30 -4.43
CA ILE A 164 -11.48 -21.27 -4.99
C ILE A 164 -12.89 -21.84 -5.20
N GLY A 165 -13.01 -23.10 -5.63
CA GLY A 165 -14.29 -23.67 -6.03
C GLY A 165 -15.38 -23.70 -4.97
N LYS A 166 -15.03 -23.83 -3.69
CA LYS A 166 -16.01 -23.91 -2.57
C LYS A 166 -16.48 -22.54 -2.06
N TRP A 167 -15.66 -21.52 -2.16
CA TRP A 167 -15.91 -20.20 -1.51
C TRP A 167 -16.01 -19.04 -2.48
N ILE A 168 -15.95 -19.31 -3.81
CA ILE A 168 -15.89 -18.25 -4.81
C ILE A 168 -17.09 -17.33 -4.78
N ILE A 169 -18.30 -17.89 -4.64
CA ILE A 169 -19.54 -17.10 -4.68
C ILE A 169 -19.63 -16.15 -3.48
N PRO A 170 -19.50 -16.59 -2.20
CA PRO A 170 -19.47 -15.69 -1.06
C PRO A 170 -18.37 -14.62 -1.16
N ILE A 171 -17.17 -15.00 -1.62
CA ILE A 171 -16.06 -14.06 -1.73
C ILE A 171 -16.34 -12.99 -2.78
N ILE A 172 -16.85 -13.36 -3.96
CA ILE A 172 -17.21 -12.38 -5.00
C ILE A 172 -18.28 -11.42 -4.49
N VAL A 173 -19.35 -11.92 -3.86
CA VAL A 173 -20.43 -11.08 -3.35
C VAL A 173 -19.91 -10.09 -2.31
N VAL A 174 -19.15 -10.57 -1.32
CA VAL A 174 -18.58 -9.69 -0.29
C VAL A 174 -17.62 -8.67 -0.92
N SER A 175 -16.74 -9.11 -1.83
CA SER A 175 -15.77 -8.21 -2.47
C SER A 175 -16.43 -7.14 -3.33
N VAL A 176 -17.49 -7.46 -4.05
CA VAL A 176 -18.23 -6.46 -4.85
C VAL A 176 -18.93 -5.45 -3.95
N VAL A 177 -19.60 -5.91 -2.89
CA VAL A 177 -20.27 -5.03 -1.92
C VAL A 177 -19.24 -4.12 -1.24
N ASP A 178 -18.13 -4.68 -0.79
CA ASP A 178 -17.05 -3.94 -0.15
C ASP A 178 -16.44 -2.89 -1.10
N ALA A 179 -16.15 -3.27 -2.35
CA ALA A 179 -15.60 -2.36 -3.35
C ALA A 179 -16.53 -1.17 -3.65
N VAL A 180 -17.84 -1.42 -3.76
CA VAL A 180 -18.83 -0.35 -3.99
C VAL A 180 -18.96 0.53 -2.75
N LEU A 181 -19.07 -0.06 -1.57
CA LEU A 181 -19.16 0.68 -0.31
C LEU A 181 -17.91 1.55 -0.09
N THR A 182 -16.73 0.99 -0.30
CA THR A 182 -15.45 1.70 -0.21
C THR A 182 -15.39 2.85 -1.21
N ALA A 183 -15.86 2.66 -2.46
CA ALA A 183 -15.92 3.75 -3.44
C ALA A 183 -16.80 4.90 -2.97
N VAL A 184 -17.98 4.62 -2.42
CA VAL A 184 -18.90 5.64 -1.90
C VAL A 184 -18.27 6.38 -0.71
N ILE A 185 -17.68 5.64 0.23
CA ILE A 185 -17.01 6.22 1.41
C ILE A 185 -15.82 7.09 0.98
N CYS A 186 -14.97 6.60 0.09
CA CYS A 186 -13.82 7.36 -0.40
C CYS A 186 -14.23 8.62 -1.15
N LEU A 187 -15.31 8.57 -1.97
CA LEU A 187 -15.88 9.75 -2.63
C LEU A 187 -16.39 10.79 -1.61
N TYR A 188 -17.09 10.31 -0.58
CA TYR A 188 -17.63 11.19 0.45
C TYR A 188 -16.53 11.90 1.24
N PHE A 189 -15.50 11.19 1.66
CA PHE A 189 -14.41 11.78 2.41
C PHE A 189 -13.51 12.65 1.54
N SER A 190 -13.15 12.23 0.32
CA SER A 190 -12.30 13.03 -0.57
C SER A 190 -12.89 14.40 -0.87
N ALA A 191 -14.21 14.48 -1.06
CA ALA A 191 -14.90 15.74 -1.28
C ALA A 191 -14.98 16.66 -0.04
N ARG A 192 -14.74 16.11 1.16
CA ARG A 192 -14.81 16.86 2.42
C ARG A 192 -13.47 17.33 2.96
N PHE A 193 -12.37 16.82 2.49
CA PHE A 193 -11.04 17.28 2.89
C PHE A 193 -10.70 18.70 2.40
N GLY A 194 -11.57 19.31 1.58
CA GLY A 194 -11.57 20.76 1.29
C GLY A 194 -10.32 21.27 0.59
N SER A 195 -9.75 20.50 -0.32
CA SER A 195 -8.63 20.93 -1.15
C SER A 195 -8.91 20.72 -2.62
N ASP A 196 -8.07 21.34 -3.41
CA ASP A 196 -8.17 21.33 -4.86
C ASP A 196 -7.91 19.98 -5.56
N HIS A 197 -7.56 18.91 -4.81
CA HIS A 197 -7.14 17.61 -5.35
C HIS A 197 -8.07 16.46 -4.92
N ASP A 198 -9.38 16.70 -4.89
CA ASP A 198 -10.36 15.73 -4.39
C ASP A 198 -10.40 14.46 -5.24
N PHE A 199 -10.24 14.60 -6.55
CA PHE A 199 -10.28 13.46 -7.45
C PHE A 199 -9.04 12.58 -7.36
N GLU A 200 -7.87 13.19 -7.26
CA GLU A 200 -6.60 12.49 -7.01
C GLU A 200 -6.63 11.75 -5.67
N ARG A 201 -7.13 12.39 -4.62
CA ARG A 201 -7.32 11.78 -3.31
C ARG A 201 -8.28 10.61 -3.35
N PHE A 202 -9.41 10.79 -4.03
CA PHE A 202 -10.37 9.69 -4.19
C PHE A 202 -9.71 8.45 -4.79
N LEU A 203 -8.99 8.61 -5.90
CA LEU A 203 -8.33 7.49 -6.57
C LEU A 203 -7.26 6.83 -5.70
N GLY A 204 -6.44 7.64 -5.03
CA GLY A 204 -5.43 7.16 -4.12
C GLY A 204 -6.01 6.41 -2.93
N LEU A 205 -7.02 6.98 -2.26
CA LEU A 205 -7.71 6.36 -1.12
C LEU A 205 -8.44 5.08 -1.53
N TYR A 206 -9.18 5.12 -2.63
CA TYR A 206 -9.92 3.98 -3.15
C TYR A 206 -8.99 2.80 -3.45
N GLY A 207 -7.92 3.05 -4.23
CA GLY A 207 -6.97 2.00 -4.58
C GLY A 207 -6.20 1.45 -3.38
N THR A 208 -5.93 2.29 -2.36
CA THR A 208 -5.27 1.84 -1.12
C THR A 208 -6.21 1.05 -0.24
N SER A 209 -7.47 1.48 -0.12
CA SER A 209 -8.45 0.83 0.76
C SER A 209 -8.99 -0.49 0.20
N THR A 210 -9.16 -0.60 -1.12
CA THR A 210 -9.59 -1.85 -1.77
C THR A 210 -8.45 -2.83 -2.02
N GLY A 211 -7.25 -2.31 -2.26
CA GLY A 211 -6.06 -3.12 -2.54
C GLY A 211 -4.96 -2.91 -1.50
N THR A 212 -3.92 -2.22 -1.93
CA THR A 212 -2.77 -1.86 -1.10
C THR A 212 -2.30 -0.46 -1.47
N THR A 213 -1.40 0.13 -0.67
CA THR A 213 -0.79 1.43 -0.98
C THR A 213 -0.17 1.48 -2.39
N PRO A 214 0.56 0.45 -2.89
CA PRO A 214 1.00 0.41 -4.28
C PRO A 214 -0.12 0.52 -5.31
N SER A 215 -1.26 -0.13 -5.12
CA SER A 215 -2.40 0.00 -6.05
C SER A 215 -3.02 1.40 -6.01
N GLY A 216 -3.10 2.01 -4.82
CA GLY A 216 -3.50 3.42 -4.68
C GLY A 216 -2.57 4.38 -5.41
N VAL A 217 -1.26 4.21 -5.24
CA VAL A 217 -0.25 4.99 -5.96
C VAL A 217 -0.32 4.74 -7.47
N SER A 218 -0.59 3.51 -7.91
CA SER A 218 -0.73 3.19 -9.33
C SER A 218 -1.94 3.89 -9.96
N LEU A 219 -3.09 3.90 -9.28
CA LEU A 219 -4.27 4.65 -9.72
C LEU A 219 -4.03 6.17 -9.71
N LEU A 220 -3.35 6.68 -8.68
CA LEU A 220 -2.98 8.09 -8.60
C LEU A 220 -2.09 8.49 -9.79
N ARG A 221 -1.11 7.67 -10.15
CA ARG A 221 -0.21 7.91 -11.29
C ARG A 221 -0.94 8.01 -12.62
N MET A 222 -2.12 7.45 -12.77
CA MET A 222 -2.91 7.61 -13.99
C MET A 222 -3.38 9.05 -14.19
N VAL A 223 -3.63 9.78 -13.11
CA VAL A 223 -4.09 11.18 -13.13
C VAL A 223 -2.97 12.17 -12.81
N ASP A 224 -1.97 11.76 -12.03
CA ASP A 224 -0.78 12.51 -11.67
C ASP A 224 0.49 11.64 -11.85
N PRO A 225 0.98 11.46 -13.09
CA PRO A 225 2.11 10.57 -13.39
C PRO A 225 3.40 10.93 -12.67
N ARG A 226 3.60 12.22 -12.34
CA ARG A 226 4.81 12.73 -11.69
C ARG A 226 4.67 12.89 -10.17
N LEU A 227 3.51 12.51 -9.61
CA LEU A 227 3.19 12.69 -8.19
C LEU A 227 3.51 14.10 -7.69
N GLN A 228 3.09 15.10 -8.46
CA GLN A 228 3.31 16.52 -8.14
C GLN A 228 2.26 17.04 -7.15
N THR A 229 1.13 16.34 -7.03
CA THR A 229 0.11 16.66 -6.04
C THR A 229 0.53 16.17 -4.65
N PRO A 230 0.05 16.81 -3.57
CA PRO A 230 0.35 16.38 -2.20
C PRO A 230 -0.20 14.99 -1.88
N THR A 231 -1.12 14.47 -2.67
CA THR A 231 -1.82 13.20 -2.46
C THR A 231 -0.87 12.00 -2.32
N GLY A 232 0.24 11.98 -3.08
CA GLY A 232 1.25 10.92 -2.93
C GLY A 232 1.88 10.88 -1.54
N GLY A 233 2.17 12.05 -0.96
CA GLY A 233 2.65 12.19 0.41
C GLY A 233 1.57 11.85 1.45
N GLU A 234 0.33 12.27 1.21
CA GLU A 234 -0.82 11.99 2.08
C GLU A 234 -1.09 10.48 2.20
N LEU A 235 -0.99 9.73 1.09
CA LEU A 235 -1.10 8.27 1.12
C LEU A 235 0.02 7.61 1.95
N GLY A 236 1.24 8.16 1.90
CA GLY A 236 2.31 7.73 2.78
C GLY A 236 2.00 7.99 4.26
N MET A 237 1.46 9.17 4.58
CA MET A 237 1.05 9.52 5.96
C MET A 237 -0.15 8.71 6.45
N MET A 238 -1.07 8.33 5.58
CA MET A 238 -2.21 7.46 5.90
C MET A 238 -1.76 6.13 6.50
N ASN A 239 -0.65 5.56 6.04
CA ASN A 239 -0.09 4.35 6.61
C ASN A 239 0.39 4.53 8.07
N MET A 240 0.79 5.74 8.46
CA MET A 240 1.06 6.04 9.87
C MET A 240 -0.24 6.06 10.69
N GLY A 241 -1.33 6.59 10.13
CA GLY A 241 -2.66 6.58 10.75
C GLY A 241 -3.17 5.16 11.03
N MET A 242 -2.76 4.16 10.26
CA MET A 242 -3.08 2.75 10.53
C MET A 242 -2.59 2.27 11.91
N MET A 243 -1.60 2.91 12.52
CA MET A 243 -1.22 2.61 13.91
C MET A 243 -2.37 2.80 14.88
N PHE A 244 -3.16 3.85 14.67
CA PHE A 244 -4.30 4.15 15.53
C PHE A 244 -5.44 3.15 15.31
N SER A 245 -5.53 2.51 14.14
CA SER A 245 -6.47 1.40 13.88
C SER A 245 -6.08 0.07 14.53
N THR A 246 -4.99 0.04 15.29
CA THR A 246 -4.48 -1.17 15.96
C THR A 246 -5.52 -1.80 16.89
N ALA A 247 -6.37 -0.97 17.54
CA ALA A 247 -7.46 -1.49 18.38
C ALA A 247 -8.44 -2.35 17.57
N THR A 248 -8.82 -1.91 16.37
CA THR A 248 -9.69 -2.68 15.47
C THR A 248 -9.03 -3.99 15.05
N MET A 249 -7.72 -3.95 14.73
CA MET A 249 -6.96 -5.16 14.38
C MET A 249 -6.87 -6.15 15.53
N ILE A 250 -6.75 -5.67 16.78
CA ILE A 250 -6.76 -6.52 17.96
C ILE A 250 -8.09 -7.26 18.08
N PHE A 251 -9.24 -6.58 17.95
CA PHE A 251 -10.56 -7.21 18.00
C PHE A 251 -10.74 -8.26 16.91
N ILE A 252 -10.30 -7.97 15.68
CA ILE A 252 -10.32 -8.92 14.55
C ILE A 252 -9.49 -10.16 14.88
N THR A 253 -8.27 -9.97 15.39
CA THR A 253 -7.36 -11.08 15.73
C THR A 253 -7.88 -11.93 16.85
N LEU A 254 -8.40 -11.33 17.93
CA LEU A 254 -8.98 -12.03 19.07
C LEU A 254 -10.24 -12.80 18.68
N ALA A 255 -11.03 -12.28 17.76
CA ALA A 255 -12.18 -13.00 17.19
C ALA A 255 -11.71 -14.18 16.33
N GLY A 256 -10.69 -14.00 15.51
CA GLY A 256 -10.09 -15.06 14.69
C GLY A 256 -9.48 -16.20 15.52
N LEU A 257 -8.88 -15.87 16.67
CA LEU A 257 -8.36 -16.84 17.64
C LEU A 257 -9.45 -17.48 18.51
N LYS A 258 -10.74 -17.14 18.28
CA LYS A 258 -11.90 -17.61 19.05
C LYS A 258 -11.82 -17.31 20.56
N THR A 259 -11.01 -16.36 20.97
CA THR A 259 -10.89 -15.88 22.37
C THR A 259 -12.01 -14.90 22.72
N LEU A 260 -12.57 -14.21 21.71
CA LEU A 260 -13.76 -13.35 21.84
C LEU A 260 -14.91 -13.89 20.98
N THR A 261 -16.13 -13.77 21.49
CA THR A 261 -17.31 -14.08 20.71
C THR A 261 -17.53 -13.04 19.61
N LEU A 262 -18.04 -13.46 18.47
CA LEU A 262 -18.22 -12.59 17.30
C LEU A 262 -19.01 -11.30 17.62
N PRO A 263 -20.13 -11.33 18.39
CA PRO A 263 -20.86 -10.09 18.75
C PRO A 263 -20.01 -9.11 19.55
N VAL A 264 -19.21 -9.59 20.51
CA VAL A 264 -18.34 -8.74 21.34
C VAL A 264 -17.24 -8.11 20.49
N ALA A 265 -16.67 -8.86 19.56
CA ALA A 265 -15.68 -8.33 18.62
C ALA A 265 -16.29 -7.24 17.71
N CYS A 266 -17.49 -7.45 17.17
CA CYS A 266 -18.20 -6.46 16.37
C CYS A 266 -18.50 -5.17 17.16
N ILE A 267 -18.95 -5.28 18.40
CA ILE A 267 -19.18 -4.11 19.28
C ILE A 267 -17.86 -3.38 19.54
N GLY A 268 -16.79 -4.11 19.86
CA GLY A 268 -15.46 -3.53 20.08
C GLY A 268 -14.91 -2.80 18.84
N MET A 269 -15.10 -3.37 17.66
CA MET A 269 -14.73 -2.71 16.39
C MET A 269 -15.56 -1.44 16.16
N ALA A 270 -16.88 -1.49 16.37
CA ALA A 270 -17.74 -0.33 16.22
C ALA A 270 -17.37 0.80 17.21
N LEU A 271 -17.08 0.46 18.46
CA LEU A 271 -16.61 1.43 19.46
C LEU A 271 -15.25 2.03 19.06
N SER A 272 -14.33 1.22 18.54
CA SER A 272 -13.02 1.74 18.08
C SER A 272 -13.19 2.72 16.93
N VAL A 273 -14.09 2.49 15.99
CA VAL A 273 -14.40 3.43 14.91
C VAL A 273 -14.98 4.74 15.43
N ILE A 274 -15.88 4.67 16.42
CA ILE A 274 -16.48 5.88 17.06
C ILE A 274 -15.40 6.71 17.77
N VAL A 275 -14.41 6.08 18.37
CA VAL A 275 -13.31 6.77 19.05
C VAL A 275 -12.37 7.46 18.05
N TYR A 276 -12.28 6.96 16.80
CA TYR A 276 -11.45 7.56 15.75
C TYR A 276 -12.16 8.67 14.95
N LEU A 277 -13.47 8.75 15.02
CA LEU A 277 -14.28 9.82 14.40
C LEU A 277 -14.37 11.06 15.28
#